data_5dcb051e180db3fa0fb5416de455cfc0
#
_entry.id   5dcb051e180db3fa0fb5416de455cfc0
#
_cell.length_a   1.000
_cell.length_b   1.000
_cell.length_c   1.000
_cell.angle_alpha   90.00
_cell.angle_beta   90.00
_cell.angle_gamma   90.00
#
_symmetry.space_group_name_H-M   'P 1'
#
loop_
_entity.id
_entity.type
_entity.pdbx_description
1 polymer ?
#
loop_
_entity_poly.entity_id
_entity_poly.type
_entity_poly.pdbx_seq_one_letter_code
_entity_poly.pdbx_strand_id
1 'polypeptide(L)'
;MTPDEFRKHGYAVVDWIADYRARVERQPVLSRAEPGQVKASLPPHPPDDPEPFTAILKDLDAVVLPGVSHWQHPRFFGYFPSNGTLASVLGDYVSTGLGVIGLAWQASPALSEVEEVATDWLRQMVGLSAAWDGVIQDTASTSTLLALLCARERRTGYGLARGGLQGEPQPLVVYTSAYAHSSVDKAALLAGFGRDNIRHVGCDHRFAMRADALAAAIAEDAAAGRVPCAVVATTGTTTTTAIDPVAEIARAVADTGIWLHVDAAMAGSAMVLPECRWMWEGVEAADSLVVNPHKWLGAAFDCTVYYVRDPQHLVRVMSTNPSYLQTAADGVVKNYRDWGIPLGRRFRALKLWFLIREQGVRGLQARLRRDLDNARWLEGQVAAAPHWRVLAPVPLQTVCVRHEPPGLAGEALDRHTQSWCDRLNRSGVAYLTPALLDGRWMVRVSIGAEQTERAHVEQLWTAMQREVQR
;
A
#
# COMPACT_ATOMS: atom_id res chain seq x y z
N MET A 1 7.59 -31.70 -16.97
CA MET A 1 6.95 -30.86 -18.01
C MET A 1 8.00 -30.42 -19.00
N THR A 2 7.81 -30.71 -20.27
CA THR A 2 8.66 -30.27 -21.39
C THR A 2 8.33 -28.84 -21.80
N PRO A 3 9.18 -28.15 -22.58
CA PRO A 3 8.85 -26.82 -23.12
C PRO A 3 7.57 -26.79 -23.97
N ASP A 4 7.25 -27.86 -24.67
CA ASP A 4 6.02 -27.94 -25.49
C ASP A 4 4.77 -28.14 -24.62
N GLU A 5 4.86 -28.97 -23.60
CA GLU A 5 3.81 -29.10 -22.58
C GLU A 5 3.61 -27.78 -21.83
N PHE A 6 4.70 -27.09 -21.44
CA PHE A 6 4.64 -25.79 -20.81
C PHE A 6 3.93 -24.76 -21.70
N ARG A 7 4.26 -24.73 -23.01
CA ARG A 7 3.59 -23.82 -23.96
C ARG A 7 2.10 -24.11 -24.05
N LYS A 8 1.73 -25.39 -24.20
CA LYS A 8 0.32 -25.83 -24.26
C LYS A 8 -0.46 -25.42 -23.00
N HIS A 9 0.07 -25.73 -21.85
CA HIS A 9 -0.58 -25.44 -20.58
C HIS A 9 -0.53 -23.95 -20.25
N GLY A 10 0.54 -23.25 -20.64
CA GLY A 10 0.66 -21.80 -20.48
C GLY A 10 -0.42 -21.04 -21.24
N TYR A 11 -0.72 -21.44 -22.48
CA TYR A 11 -1.84 -20.86 -23.24
C TYR A 11 -3.17 -21.09 -22.53
N ALA A 12 -3.42 -22.30 -22.02
CA ALA A 12 -4.64 -22.58 -21.27
C ALA A 12 -4.77 -21.76 -19.98
N VAL A 13 -3.67 -21.46 -19.28
CA VAL A 13 -3.66 -20.57 -18.11
C VAL A 13 -3.92 -19.12 -18.52
N VAL A 14 -3.32 -18.64 -19.59
CA VAL A 14 -3.55 -17.28 -20.11
C VAL A 14 -5.00 -17.11 -20.52
N ASP A 15 -5.58 -18.06 -21.26
CA ASP A 15 -6.99 -18.07 -21.65
C ASP A 15 -7.89 -18.07 -20.42
N TRP A 16 -7.61 -18.91 -19.41
CA TRP A 16 -8.36 -18.96 -18.17
C TRP A 16 -8.35 -17.61 -17.42
N ILE A 17 -7.19 -16.94 -17.34
CA ILE A 17 -7.06 -15.62 -16.70
C ILE A 17 -7.85 -14.58 -17.50
N ALA A 18 -7.75 -14.56 -18.82
CA ALA A 18 -8.46 -13.62 -19.69
C ALA A 18 -9.98 -13.80 -19.54
N ASP A 19 -10.47 -15.02 -19.57
CA ASP A 19 -11.88 -15.37 -19.36
C ASP A 19 -12.38 -14.98 -17.98
N TYR A 20 -11.58 -15.24 -16.93
CA TYR A 20 -11.90 -14.79 -15.56
C TYR A 20 -12.05 -13.26 -15.52
N ARG A 21 -11.10 -12.52 -16.08
CA ARG A 21 -11.13 -11.04 -16.09
C ARG A 21 -12.32 -10.50 -16.91
N ALA A 22 -12.67 -11.13 -18.01
CA ALA A 22 -13.83 -10.75 -18.83
C ALA A 22 -15.18 -10.98 -18.12
N ARG A 23 -15.26 -11.95 -17.22
CA ARG A 23 -16.50 -12.32 -16.51
C ARG A 23 -16.52 -11.93 -15.02
N VAL A 24 -15.46 -11.28 -14.48
CA VAL A 24 -15.35 -10.95 -13.06
C VAL A 24 -16.54 -10.14 -12.54
N GLU A 25 -17.10 -9.24 -13.34
CA GLU A 25 -18.27 -8.43 -12.98
C GLU A 25 -19.53 -9.26 -12.73
N ARG A 26 -19.60 -10.49 -13.24
CA ARG A 26 -20.74 -11.42 -13.04
C ARG A 26 -20.59 -12.23 -11.74
N GLN A 27 -19.45 -12.17 -11.08
CA GLN A 27 -19.20 -12.84 -9.81
C GLN A 27 -19.73 -11.99 -8.64
N PRO A 28 -20.06 -12.59 -7.48
CA PRO A 28 -20.26 -11.83 -6.26
C PRO A 28 -18.92 -11.18 -5.85
N VAL A 29 -18.94 -9.90 -5.44
CA VAL A 29 -17.69 -9.20 -5.09
C VAL A 29 -16.95 -9.88 -3.95
N LEU A 30 -17.68 -10.29 -2.91
CA LEU A 30 -17.16 -11.00 -1.75
C LEU A 30 -17.43 -12.51 -1.88
N SER A 31 -16.45 -13.33 -1.50
CA SER A 31 -16.65 -14.77 -1.40
C SER A 31 -17.79 -15.09 -0.42
N ARG A 32 -18.56 -16.12 -0.73
CA ARG A 32 -19.62 -16.67 0.12
C ARG A 32 -19.20 -17.95 0.84
N ALA A 33 -17.91 -18.30 0.76
CA ALA A 33 -17.39 -19.50 1.43
C ALA A 33 -17.43 -19.34 2.95
N GLU A 34 -17.94 -20.34 3.62
CA GLU A 34 -17.89 -20.43 5.08
C GLU A 34 -16.49 -20.85 5.57
N PRO A 35 -16.11 -20.48 6.82
CA PRO A 35 -14.83 -20.88 7.38
C PRO A 35 -14.61 -22.40 7.32
N GLY A 36 -13.49 -22.80 6.69
CA GLY A 36 -13.12 -24.21 6.51
C GLY A 36 -13.70 -24.89 5.27
N GLN A 37 -14.66 -24.31 4.58
CA GLN A 37 -15.31 -24.91 3.40
C GLN A 37 -14.32 -25.18 2.27
N VAL A 38 -13.46 -24.21 1.91
CA VAL A 38 -12.45 -24.40 0.86
C VAL A 38 -11.47 -25.49 1.26
N LYS A 39 -11.00 -25.48 2.52
CA LYS A 39 -10.10 -26.51 3.03
C LYS A 39 -10.73 -27.91 2.96
N ALA A 40 -12.00 -28.04 3.31
CA ALA A 40 -12.73 -29.33 3.26
C ALA A 40 -12.96 -29.84 1.83
N SER A 41 -12.87 -28.97 0.83
CA SER A 41 -12.98 -29.33 -0.59
C SER A 41 -11.66 -29.80 -1.21
N LEU A 42 -10.55 -29.66 -0.49
CA LEU A 42 -9.22 -30.10 -0.93
C LEU A 42 -8.88 -31.49 -0.37
N PRO A 43 -8.12 -32.31 -1.09
CA PRO A 43 -7.64 -33.59 -0.59
C PRO A 43 -6.86 -33.40 0.73
N PRO A 44 -7.04 -34.29 1.75
CA PRO A 44 -6.34 -34.17 3.03
C PRO A 44 -4.85 -34.54 2.94
N HIS A 45 -4.46 -35.27 1.89
CA HIS A 45 -3.09 -35.73 1.65
C HIS A 45 -2.62 -35.29 0.25
N PRO A 46 -1.29 -35.12 0.05
CA PRO A 46 -0.75 -34.89 -1.28
C PRO A 46 -1.00 -36.09 -2.18
N PRO A 47 -1.12 -35.93 -3.50
CA PRO A 47 -1.22 -37.06 -4.42
C PRO A 47 0.09 -37.85 -4.44
N ASP A 48 -0.01 -39.19 -4.39
CA ASP A 48 1.16 -40.07 -4.51
C ASP A 48 1.72 -40.08 -5.94
N ASP A 49 0.84 -40.00 -6.93
CA ASP A 49 1.19 -40.00 -8.34
C ASP A 49 0.89 -38.60 -8.99
N PRO A 50 1.61 -38.24 -10.09
CA PRO A 50 1.34 -37.01 -10.83
C PRO A 50 -0.07 -36.95 -11.41
N GLU A 51 -0.74 -35.81 -11.25
CA GLU A 51 -2.06 -35.58 -11.81
C GLU A 51 -1.97 -34.83 -13.16
N PRO A 52 -2.93 -35.07 -14.07
CA PRO A 52 -3.02 -34.30 -15.32
C PRO A 52 -3.20 -32.81 -15.05
N PHE A 53 -2.48 -31.97 -15.77
CA PHE A 53 -2.57 -30.51 -15.59
C PHE A 53 -4.00 -29.96 -15.78
N THR A 54 -4.80 -30.60 -16.63
CA THR A 54 -6.22 -30.28 -16.83
C THR A 54 -7.09 -30.50 -15.58
N ALA A 55 -6.72 -31.46 -14.71
CA ALA A 55 -7.40 -31.65 -13.43
C ALA A 55 -7.10 -30.48 -12.49
N ILE A 56 -5.83 -30.02 -12.44
CA ILE A 56 -5.42 -28.86 -11.64
C ILE A 56 -6.19 -27.59 -12.08
N LEU A 57 -6.31 -27.34 -13.40
CA LEU A 57 -7.09 -26.21 -13.92
C LEU A 57 -8.58 -26.31 -13.57
N LYS A 58 -9.15 -27.52 -13.60
CA LYS A 58 -10.54 -27.75 -13.22
C LYS A 58 -10.79 -27.40 -11.74
N ASP A 59 -9.84 -27.70 -10.87
CA ASP A 59 -9.95 -27.39 -9.45
C ASP A 59 -9.86 -25.90 -9.17
N LEU A 60 -9.24 -25.09 -10.04
CA LEU A 60 -9.32 -23.62 -9.95
C LEU A 60 -10.77 -23.14 -10.03
N ASP A 61 -11.56 -23.67 -10.95
CA ASP A 61 -12.96 -23.28 -11.12
C ASP A 61 -13.88 -23.90 -10.03
N ALA A 62 -13.62 -25.14 -9.65
CA ALA A 62 -14.50 -25.89 -8.75
C ALA A 62 -14.25 -25.57 -7.26
N VAL A 63 -13.01 -25.31 -6.87
CA VAL A 63 -12.60 -25.19 -5.47
C VAL A 63 -12.04 -23.81 -5.14
N VAL A 64 -11.11 -23.29 -5.95
CA VAL A 64 -10.39 -22.05 -5.61
C VAL A 64 -11.26 -20.83 -5.88
N LEU A 65 -11.79 -20.69 -7.08
CA LEU A 65 -12.53 -19.51 -7.51
C LEU A 65 -13.76 -19.18 -6.63
N PRO A 66 -14.58 -20.13 -6.17
CA PRO A 66 -15.67 -19.86 -5.24
C PRO A 66 -15.23 -19.30 -3.89
N GLY A 67 -14.00 -19.60 -3.47
CA GLY A 67 -13.41 -19.07 -2.23
C GLY A 67 -12.73 -17.71 -2.37
N VAL A 68 -12.65 -17.15 -3.57
CA VAL A 68 -11.96 -15.87 -3.83
C VAL A 68 -12.90 -14.70 -3.64
N SER A 69 -12.48 -13.68 -2.88
CA SER A 69 -13.07 -12.34 -2.95
C SER A 69 -12.40 -11.58 -4.11
N HIS A 70 -13.22 -11.07 -5.03
CA HIS A 70 -12.73 -10.60 -6.33
C HIS A 70 -12.23 -9.15 -6.25
N TRP A 71 -10.97 -8.95 -5.86
CA TRP A 71 -10.33 -7.63 -5.76
C TRP A 71 -10.31 -6.85 -7.08
N GLN A 72 -10.35 -7.54 -8.21
CA GLN A 72 -10.40 -6.93 -9.54
C GLN A 72 -11.83 -6.63 -10.02
N HIS A 73 -12.83 -6.87 -9.18
CA HIS A 73 -14.22 -6.58 -9.51
C HIS A 73 -14.45 -5.05 -9.54
N PRO A 74 -15.13 -4.47 -10.55
CA PRO A 74 -15.34 -3.02 -10.66
C PRO A 74 -16.14 -2.41 -9.49
N ARG A 75 -16.86 -3.22 -8.71
CA ARG A 75 -17.57 -2.80 -7.50
C ARG A 75 -16.89 -3.26 -6.20
N PHE A 76 -15.59 -3.53 -6.23
CA PHE A 76 -14.77 -3.71 -5.05
C PHE A 76 -14.32 -2.33 -4.54
N PHE A 77 -15.00 -1.79 -3.53
CA PHE A 77 -14.75 -0.48 -2.93
C PHE A 77 -14.20 -0.58 -1.51
N GLY A 78 -13.82 -1.76 -1.08
CA GLY A 78 -13.24 -2.01 0.23
C GLY A 78 -11.73 -1.68 0.30
N TYR A 79 -11.21 -1.52 1.49
CA TYR A 79 -9.80 -1.26 1.75
C TYR A 79 -9.23 -0.08 0.94
N PHE A 80 -8.10 -0.28 0.27
CA PHE A 80 -7.62 0.54 -0.85
C PHE A 80 -7.52 -0.33 -2.10
N PRO A 81 -7.59 0.27 -3.32
CA PRO A 81 -7.43 -0.48 -4.55
C PRO A 81 -6.11 -1.26 -4.53
N SER A 82 -6.18 -2.53 -4.94
CA SER A 82 -5.00 -3.36 -5.19
C SER A 82 -5.19 -3.95 -6.58
N ASN A 83 -4.83 -3.16 -7.58
CA ASN A 83 -5.00 -3.51 -8.98
C ASN A 83 -3.88 -4.43 -9.45
N GLY A 84 -4.18 -5.20 -10.49
CA GLY A 84 -3.20 -5.97 -11.22
C GLY A 84 -3.56 -5.91 -12.69
N THR A 85 -3.14 -4.83 -13.39
CA THR A 85 -3.38 -4.69 -14.83
C THR A 85 -2.80 -5.89 -15.57
N LEU A 86 -3.43 -6.32 -16.66
CA LEU A 86 -3.00 -7.51 -17.39
C LEU A 86 -1.57 -7.37 -17.90
N ALA A 87 -1.14 -6.17 -18.31
CA ALA A 87 0.25 -5.92 -18.68
C ALA A 87 1.22 -6.19 -17.52
N SER A 88 0.86 -5.75 -16.30
CA SER A 88 1.67 -6.01 -15.10
C SER A 88 1.71 -7.50 -14.74
N VAL A 89 0.59 -8.22 -14.91
CA VAL A 89 0.52 -9.69 -14.74
C VAL A 89 1.47 -10.39 -15.71
N LEU A 90 1.49 -9.99 -16.97
CA LEU A 90 2.43 -10.55 -17.96
C LEU A 90 3.90 -10.25 -17.58
N GLY A 91 4.19 -9.04 -17.09
CA GLY A 91 5.52 -8.71 -16.58
C GLY A 91 5.95 -9.61 -15.41
N ASP A 92 5.04 -9.93 -14.49
CA ASP A 92 5.32 -10.85 -13.38
C ASP A 92 5.47 -12.31 -13.85
N TYR A 93 4.68 -12.72 -14.85
CA TYR A 93 4.79 -14.04 -15.48
C TYR A 93 6.16 -14.23 -16.15
N VAL A 94 6.64 -13.23 -16.91
CA VAL A 94 7.98 -13.24 -17.49
C VAL A 94 9.06 -13.27 -16.40
N SER A 95 8.92 -12.47 -15.36
CA SER A 95 9.83 -12.46 -14.20
C SER A 95 9.98 -13.86 -13.58
N THR A 96 8.86 -14.54 -13.38
CA THR A 96 8.83 -15.90 -12.83
C THR A 96 9.40 -16.92 -13.82
N GLY A 97 9.09 -16.78 -15.11
CA GLY A 97 9.58 -17.66 -16.17
C GLY A 97 11.10 -17.59 -16.40
N LEU A 98 11.71 -16.43 -16.21
CA LEU A 98 13.17 -16.27 -16.28
C LEU A 98 13.91 -16.99 -15.14
N GLY A 99 13.27 -17.16 -13.97
CA GLY A 99 13.85 -17.89 -12.84
C GLY A 99 15.09 -17.23 -12.23
N VAL A 100 15.31 -15.92 -12.45
CA VAL A 100 16.48 -15.18 -11.94
C VAL A 100 16.26 -14.73 -10.51
N ILE A 101 17.35 -14.69 -9.73
CA ILE A 101 17.38 -14.20 -8.36
C ILE A 101 18.29 -12.99 -8.29
N GLY A 102 17.74 -11.82 -7.90
CA GLY A 102 18.46 -10.56 -7.78
C GLY A 102 19.12 -10.41 -6.42
N LEU A 103 20.26 -11.04 -6.23
CA LEU A 103 21.05 -10.85 -5.00
C LEU A 103 22.21 -9.86 -5.20
N ALA A 104 22.80 -9.84 -6.39
CA ALA A 104 23.87 -8.92 -6.77
C ALA A 104 23.71 -8.55 -8.26
N TRP A 105 24.27 -7.44 -8.68
CA TRP A 105 24.27 -7.02 -10.08
C TRP A 105 24.82 -8.14 -10.99
N GLN A 106 25.92 -8.75 -10.61
CA GLN A 106 26.54 -9.82 -11.40
C GLN A 106 25.63 -11.05 -11.60
N ALA A 107 24.73 -11.34 -10.65
CA ALA A 107 23.80 -12.46 -10.77
C ALA A 107 22.71 -12.21 -11.84
N SER A 108 22.35 -10.95 -12.05
CA SER A 108 21.45 -10.51 -13.12
C SER A 108 21.56 -9.00 -13.32
N PRO A 109 22.48 -8.53 -14.21
CA PRO A 109 22.60 -7.11 -14.53
C PRO A 109 21.25 -6.50 -14.98
N ALA A 110 20.51 -7.19 -15.85
CA ALA A 110 19.21 -6.72 -16.33
C ALA A 110 18.20 -6.54 -15.20
N LEU A 111 18.20 -7.40 -14.17
CA LEU A 111 17.31 -7.25 -13.02
C LEU A 111 17.60 -5.94 -12.28
N SER A 112 18.86 -5.67 -11.99
CA SER A 112 19.28 -4.46 -11.26
C SER A 112 19.04 -3.19 -12.08
N GLU A 113 19.45 -3.17 -13.34
CA GLU A 113 19.37 -1.97 -14.18
C GLU A 113 17.94 -1.63 -14.61
N VAL A 114 17.07 -2.62 -14.88
CA VAL A 114 15.65 -2.37 -15.12
C VAL A 114 14.98 -1.85 -13.86
N GLU A 115 15.39 -2.28 -12.66
CA GLU A 115 14.87 -1.73 -11.42
C GLU A 115 15.28 -0.27 -11.23
N GLU A 116 16.53 0.08 -11.51
CA GLU A 116 16.99 1.48 -11.49
C GLU A 116 16.17 2.35 -12.44
N VAL A 117 16.00 1.91 -13.67
CA VAL A 117 15.21 2.64 -14.68
C VAL A 117 13.74 2.77 -14.28
N ALA A 118 13.11 1.68 -13.85
CA ALA A 118 11.69 1.68 -13.52
C ALA A 118 11.38 2.54 -12.27
N THR A 119 12.26 2.53 -11.26
CA THR A 119 12.12 3.38 -10.08
C THR A 119 12.42 4.84 -10.41
N ASP A 120 13.37 5.14 -11.27
CA ASP A 120 13.64 6.50 -11.74
C ASP A 120 12.50 7.05 -12.61
N TRP A 121 11.90 6.25 -13.49
CA TRP A 121 10.72 6.66 -14.23
C TRP A 121 9.56 7.00 -13.29
N LEU A 122 9.30 6.17 -12.28
CA LEU A 122 8.26 6.48 -11.30
C LEU A 122 8.59 7.76 -10.53
N ARG A 123 9.86 7.95 -10.10
CA ARG A 123 10.34 9.19 -9.46
C ARG A 123 9.98 10.44 -10.28
N GLN A 124 10.31 10.40 -11.58
CA GLN A 124 9.98 11.49 -12.50
C GLN A 124 8.46 11.69 -12.65
N MET A 125 7.71 10.59 -12.80
CA MET A 125 6.26 10.62 -12.94
C MET A 125 5.57 11.28 -11.74
N VAL A 126 6.04 11.03 -10.53
CA VAL A 126 5.47 11.60 -9.30
C VAL A 126 6.06 12.97 -8.94
N GLY A 127 7.04 13.46 -9.71
CA GLY A 127 7.59 14.82 -9.59
C GLY A 127 8.64 14.98 -8.48
N LEU A 128 9.33 13.93 -8.08
CA LEU A 128 10.45 13.99 -7.15
C LEU A 128 11.75 14.42 -7.86
N SER A 129 12.62 15.14 -7.15
CA SER A 129 13.91 15.58 -7.67
C SER A 129 14.88 14.41 -7.90
N ALA A 130 15.98 14.67 -8.63
CA ALA A 130 17.03 13.67 -8.86
C ALA A 130 17.81 13.28 -7.59
N ALA A 131 17.53 13.90 -6.45
CA ALA A 131 18.17 13.57 -5.17
C ALA A 131 17.61 12.30 -4.50
N TRP A 132 16.59 11.67 -5.10
CA TRP A 132 15.96 10.47 -4.59
C TRP A 132 16.42 9.22 -5.34
N ASP A 133 16.89 8.24 -4.59
CA ASP A 133 17.18 6.88 -5.08
C ASP A 133 16.10 5.89 -4.66
N GLY A 134 15.64 5.06 -5.60
CA GLY A 134 14.56 4.11 -5.38
C GLY A 134 15.02 2.64 -5.34
N VAL A 135 14.34 1.85 -4.52
CA VAL A 135 14.44 0.38 -4.49
C VAL A 135 13.05 -0.24 -4.37
N ILE A 136 12.81 -1.35 -5.07
CA ILE A 136 11.52 -2.06 -4.98
C ILE A 136 11.55 -3.03 -3.79
N GLN A 137 10.68 -2.78 -2.82
CA GLN A 137 10.37 -3.69 -1.71
C GLN A 137 9.06 -4.45 -2.00
N ASP A 138 8.70 -5.40 -1.12
CA ASP A 138 7.41 -6.11 -1.17
C ASP A 138 6.24 -5.17 -0.80
N THR A 139 6.28 -4.57 0.40
CA THR A 139 5.19 -3.74 0.92
C THR A 139 5.71 -2.46 1.59
N ALA A 140 4.82 -1.47 1.77
CA ALA A 140 5.11 -0.29 2.56
C ALA A 140 5.44 -0.63 4.03
N SER A 141 4.92 -1.74 4.56
CA SER A 141 5.27 -2.17 5.93
C SER A 141 6.76 -2.48 6.07
N THR A 142 7.35 -3.15 5.09
CA THR A 142 8.80 -3.38 5.03
C THR A 142 9.55 -2.05 4.85
N SER A 143 9.06 -1.17 3.97
CA SER A 143 9.69 0.14 3.75
C SER A 143 9.69 1.03 5.01
N THR A 144 8.58 1.05 5.76
CA THR A 144 8.49 1.76 7.04
C THR A 144 9.45 1.17 8.07
N LEU A 145 9.57 -0.18 8.12
CA LEU A 145 10.55 -0.83 8.98
C LEU A 145 11.98 -0.40 8.61
N LEU A 146 12.34 -0.39 7.33
CA LEU A 146 13.66 0.08 6.86
C LEU A 146 13.89 1.55 7.25
N ALA A 147 12.90 2.42 7.09
CA ALA A 147 12.99 3.82 7.49
C ALA A 147 13.28 3.97 8.99
N LEU A 148 12.58 3.21 9.84
CA LEU A 148 12.79 3.25 11.29
C LEU A 148 14.12 2.62 11.72
N LEU A 149 14.61 1.60 11.02
CA LEU A 149 15.95 1.06 11.24
C LEU A 149 17.04 2.10 10.86
N CYS A 150 16.88 2.77 9.72
CA CYS A 150 17.78 3.85 9.31
C CYS A 150 17.74 5.02 10.31
N ALA A 151 16.56 5.43 10.76
CA ALA A 151 16.39 6.45 11.78
C ALA A 151 17.13 6.09 13.08
N ARG A 152 16.93 4.87 13.55
CA ARG A 152 17.56 4.34 14.76
C ARG A 152 19.09 4.37 14.65
N GLU A 153 19.63 3.82 13.55
CA GLU A 153 21.07 3.73 13.36
C GLU A 153 21.73 5.12 13.20
N ARG A 154 21.06 6.06 12.54
CA ARG A 154 21.53 7.45 12.49
C ARG A 154 21.54 8.08 13.88
N ARG A 155 20.47 7.87 14.66
CA ARG A 155 20.32 8.49 15.98
C ARG A 155 21.29 7.93 17.01
N THR A 156 21.62 6.65 16.96
CA THR A 156 22.55 5.96 17.86
C THR A 156 24.00 5.94 17.38
N GLY A 157 24.28 6.58 16.25
CA GLY A 157 25.63 6.50 15.64
C GLY A 157 26.04 5.05 15.33
N TYR A 158 25.10 4.28 14.74
CA TYR A 158 25.25 2.85 14.39
C TYR A 158 25.40 1.94 15.63
N GLY A 159 24.48 2.09 16.56
CA GLY A 159 24.43 1.34 17.81
C GLY A 159 24.33 -0.17 17.67
N LEU A 160 23.75 -0.69 16.55
CA LEU A 160 23.66 -2.13 16.28
C LEU A 160 25.02 -2.83 16.30
N ALA A 161 26.07 -2.17 15.79
CA ALA A 161 27.42 -2.72 15.80
C ALA A 161 28.06 -2.80 17.19
N ARG A 162 27.47 -2.16 18.21
CA ARG A 162 28.04 -2.03 19.56
C ARG A 162 27.21 -2.67 20.68
N GLY A 163 26.01 -3.08 20.45
CA GLY A 163 25.15 -3.65 21.49
C GLY A 163 23.67 -3.40 21.27
N GLY A 164 23.33 -2.74 20.18
CA GLY A 164 21.94 -2.42 19.80
C GLY A 164 21.30 -1.49 20.82
N LEU A 165 19.96 -1.49 20.85
CA LEU A 165 19.18 -0.64 21.77
C LEU A 165 19.41 -0.95 23.26
N GLN A 166 19.90 -2.14 23.58
CA GLN A 166 20.23 -2.50 24.98
C GLN A 166 21.44 -1.72 25.50
N GLY A 167 22.26 -1.20 24.60
CA GLY A 167 23.41 -0.34 24.94
C GLY A 167 23.08 1.15 24.98
N GLU A 168 21.85 1.56 24.62
CA GLU A 168 21.45 2.96 24.61
C GLU A 168 20.90 3.38 25.95
N PRO A 169 21.40 4.48 26.56
CA PRO A 169 21.00 4.90 27.90
C PRO A 169 19.62 5.53 27.97
N GLN A 170 19.07 5.97 26.83
CA GLN A 170 17.81 6.70 26.75
C GLN A 170 16.88 6.06 25.71
N PRO A 171 15.55 6.01 25.99
CA PRO A 171 14.58 5.48 25.02
C PRO A 171 14.46 6.38 23.81
N LEU A 172 14.47 5.77 22.62
CA LEU A 172 14.22 6.44 21.35
C LEU A 172 12.73 6.52 21.07
N VAL A 173 12.23 7.66 20.60
CA VAL A 173 10.81 7.92 20.37
C VAL A 173 10.48 8.04 18.88
N VAL A 174 9.38 7.40 18.47
CA VAL A 174 8.79 7.52 17.12
C VAL A 174 7.47 8.28 17.21
N TYR A 175 7.27 9.25 16.34
CA TYR A 175 6.07 10.08 16.26
C TYR A 175 5.29 9.76 14.99
N THR A 176 3.97 9.63 15.11
CA THR A 176 3.07 9.42 13.97
C THR A 176 1.69 9.97 14.29
N SER A 177 0.80 10.12 13.29
CA SER A 177 -0.57 10.57 13.57
C SER A 177 -1.44 9.45 14.15
N ALA A 178 -2.50 9.81 14.86
CA ALA A 178 -3.49 8.85 15.38
C ALA A 178 -4.19 8.04 14.28
N TYR A 179 -4.17 8.55 13.03
CA TYR A 179 -4.79 7.91 11.86
C TYR A 179 -3.78 7.29 10.89
N ALA A 180 -2.50 7.21 11.26
CA ALA A 180 -1.50 6.50 10.49
C ALA A 180 -1.84 5.00 10.34
N HIS A 181 -1.27 4.37 9.35
CA HIS A 181 -1.44 2.93 9.16
C HIS A 181 -0.76 2.14 10.29
N SER A 182 -1.40 1.08 10.76
CA SER A 182 -0.90 0.21 11.86
C SER A 182 0.47 -0.42 11.59
N SER A 183 0.96 -0.37 10.34
CA SER A 183 2.33 -0.79 10.01
C SER A 183 3.39 0.06 10.69
N VAL A 184 3.09 1.32 11.04
CA VAL A 184 4.03 2.19 11.76
C VAL A 184 4.28 1.64 13.17
N ASP A 185 3.20 1.35 13.91
CA ASP A 185 3.31 0.73 15.24
C ASP A 185 4.04 -0.61 15.17
N LYS A 186 3.64 -1.47 14.20
CA LYS A 186 4.28 -2.77 14.00
C LYS A 186 5.76 -2.63 13.67
N ALA A 187 6.13 -1.72 12.78
CA ALA A 187 7.52 -1.46 12.41
C ALA A 187 8.33 -0.95 13.62
N ALA A 188 7.79 -0.03 14.41
CA ALA A 188 8.43 0.48 15.61
C ALA A 188 8.66 -0.62 16.64
N LEU A 189 7.68 -1.51 16.86
CA LEU A 189 7.84 -2.67 17.74
C LEU A 189 8.92 -3.63 17.24
N LEU A 190 8.93 -3.96 15.94
CA LEU A 190 9.92 -4.84 15.33
C LEU A 190 11.33 -4.23 15.34
N ALA A 191 11.43 -2.91 15.16
CA ALA A 191 12.69 -2.17 15.26
C ALA A 191 13.19 -2.00 16.72
N GLY A 192 12.42 -2.46 17.72
CA GLY A 192 12.83 -2.50 19.11
C GLY A 192 12.54 -1.24 19.91
N PHE A 193 11.79 -0.26 19.38
CA PHE A 193 11.48 0.99 20.10
C PHE A 193 10.62 0.73 21.36
N GLY A 194 9.71 -0.25 21.33
CA GLY A 194 8.73 -0.50 22.39
C GLY A 194 7.48 0.37 22.24
N ARG A 195 6.34 -0.13 22.71
CA ARG A 195 5.03 0.52 22.58
C ARG A 195 4.96 1.90 23.24
N ASP A 196 5.55 2.03 24.42
CA ASP A 196 5.50 3.27 25.23
C ASP A 196 6.32 4.42 24.61
N ASN A 197 7.12 4.12 23.60
CA ASN A 197 7.93 5.07 22.86
C ASN A 197 7.36 5.40 21.47
N ILE A 198 6.10 5.03 21.22
CA ILE A 198 5.35 5.44 20.03
C ILE A 198 4.37 6.53 20.44
N ARG A 199 4.56 7.74 19.91
CA ARG A 199 3.72 8.91 20.22
C ARG A 199 2.74 9.15 19.10
N HIS A 200 1.45 8.93 19.37
CA HIS A 200 0.37 9.30 18.47
C HIS A 200 0.05 10.78 18.65
N VAL A 201 0.49 11.59 17.68
CA VAL A 201 0.30 13.04 17.67
C VAL A 201 -1.15 13.38 17.35
N GLY A 202 -1.70 14.38 18.02
CA GLY A 202 -3.06 14.87 17.80
C GLY A 202 -3.26 15.40 16.38
N CYS A 203 -4.47 15.20 15.86
CA CYS A 203 -4.88 15.63 14.53
C CYS A 203 -5.80 16.86 14.58
N ASP A 204 -5.93 17.54 13.45
CA ASP A 204 -6.89 18.64 13.26
C ASP A 204 -8.29 18.10 12.87
N HIS A 205 -9.23 19.03 12.61
CA HIS A 205 -10.59 18.72 12.17
C HIS A 205 -10.68 18.06 10.78
N ARG A 206 -9.57 18.02 10.04
CA ARG A 206 -9.41 17.33 8.74
C ARG A 206 -8.71 15.97 8.89
N PHE A 207 -8.45 15.54 10.12
CA PHE A 207 -7.75 14.31 10.49
C PHE A 207 -6.27 14.27 10.10
N ALA A 208 -5.67 15.43 9.80
CA ALA A 208 -4.26 15.58 9.50
C ALA A 208 -3.46 15.82 10.79
N MET A 209 -2.22 15.33 10.84
CA MET A 209 -1.30 15.56 11.97
C MET A 209 -1.11 17.07 12.18
N ARG A 210 -1.20 17.51 13.42
CA ARG A 210 -0.90 18.88 13.79
C ARG A 210 0.60 19.08 14.00
N ALA A 211 1.24 19.91 13.21
CA ALA A 211 2.67 20.18 13.31
C ALA A 211 3.05 20.89 14.62
N ASP A 212 2.17 21.76 15.16
CA ASP A 212 2.36 22.39 16.46
C ASP A 212 2.29 21.36 17.61
N ALA A 213 1.37 20.39 17.56
CA ALA A 213 1.28 19.31 18.52
C ALA A 213 2.49 18.37 18.43
N LEU A 214 3.01 18.13 17.23
CA LEU A 214 4.25 17.37 17.02
C LEU A 214 5.43 18.08 17.67
N ALA A 215 5.62 19.39 17.41
CA ALA A 215 6.70 20.17 18.02
C ALA A 215 6.64 20.16 19.55
N ALA A 216 5.43 20.30 20.13
CA ALA A 216 5.22 20.23 21.57
C ALA A 216 5.57 18.85 22.13
N ALA A 217 5.15 17.77 21.48
CA ALA A 217 5.47 16.39 21.91
C ALA A 217 6.98 16.09 21.86
N ILE A 218 7.68 16.57 20.81
CA ILE A 218 9.14 16.47 20.70
C ILE A 218 9.84 17.19 21.85
N ALA A 219 9.41 18.42 22.17
CA ALA A 219 9.99 19.21 23.27
C ALA A 219 9.72 18.56 24.64
N GLU A 220 8.52 18.04 24.88
CA GLU A 220 8.15 17.32 26.08
C GLU A 220 9.02 16.07 26.31
N ASP A 221 9.16 15.24 25.25
CA ASP A 221 9.95 14.01 25.35
C ASP A 221 11.45 14.30 25.57
N ALA A 222 11.98 15.32 24.89
CA ALA A 222 13.36 15.75 25.10
C ALA A 222 13.60 16.27 26.54
N ALA A 223 12.67 17.05 27.09
CA ALA A 223 12.73 17.51 28.47
C ALA A 223 12.62 16.35 29.48
N ALA A 224 11.90 15.28 29.12
CA ALA A 224 11.78 14.06 29.94
C ALA A 224 12.99 13.11 29.80
N GLY A 225 14.05 13.51 29.06
CA GLY A 225 15.25 12.70 28.86
C GLY A 225 15.07 11.58 27.84
N ARG A 226 14.01 11.61 27.02
CA ARG A 226 13.83 10.72 25.86
C ARG A 226 14.51 11.29 24.62
N VAL A 227 14.80 10.45 23.65
CA VAL A 227 15.50 10.88 22.44
C VAL A 227 14.53 10.81 21.24
N PRO A 228 14.02 11.95 20.74
CA PRO A 228 13.27 11.98 19.49
C PRO A 228 14.07 11.39 18.33
N CYS A 229 13.53 10.38 17.64
CA CYS A 229 14.27 9.59 16.66
C CYS A 229 13.66 9.67 15.25
N ALA A 230 12.38 9.46 15.10
CA ALA A 230 11.71 9.45 13.81
C ALA A 230 10.31 10.07 13.86
N VAL A 231 9.92 10.71 12.76
CA VAL A 231 8.53 11.10 12.46
C VAL A 231 8.10 10.36 11.22
N VAL A 232 6.91 9.74 11.26
CA VAL A 232 6.24 9.16 10.10
C VAL A 232 5.02 10.03 9.80
N ALA A 233 5.13 10.85 8.76
CA ALA A 233 4.03 11.63 8.20
C ALA A 233 3.31 10.83 7.12
N THR A 234 2.00 11.00 6.97
CA THR A 234 1.20 10.23 6.01
C THR A 234 0.56 11.15 4.98
N THR A 235 0.81 10.91 3.69
CA THR A 235 0.04 11.48 2.60
C THR A 235 -1.03 10.49 2.20
N GLY A 236 -2.30 10.75 2.61
CA GLY A 236 -3.42 9.85 2.40
C GLY A 236 -3.56 8.76 3.45
N THR A 237 -3.96 9.13 4.67
CA THR A 237 -4.16 8.19 5.78
C THR A 237 -5.15 7.08 5.43
N THR A 238 -5.00 5.91 6.06
CA THR A 238 -5.81 4.72 5.73
C THR A 238 -7.30 4.92 5.96
N THR A 239 -7.67 5.64 7.00
CA THR A 239 -9.08 5.80 7.38
C THR A 239 -9.81 6.83 6.52
N THR A 240 -9.25 8.03 6.35
CA THR A 240 -9.94 9.19 5.76
C THR A 240 -9.25 9.77 4.52
N THR A 241 -8.10 9.24 4.15
CA THR A 241 -7.19 9.85 3.16
C THR A 241 -6.73 11.27 3.52
N ALA A 242 -6.67 11.58 4.82
CA ALA A 242 -6.14 12.86 5.29
C ALA A 242 -4.69 13.06 4.86
N ILE A 243 -4.31 14.32 4.69
CA ILE A 243 -3.01 14.74 4.18
C ILE A 243 -2.27 15.46 5.30
N ASP A 244 -1.24 14.83 5.87
CA ASP A 244 -0.39 15.46 6.86
C ASP A 244 0.41 16.61 6.21
N PRO A 245 0.59 17.76 6.87
CA PRO A 245 1.27 18.93 6.32
C PRO A 245 2.80 18.72 6.32
N VAL A 246 3.31 17.99 5.32
CA VAL A 246 4.72 17.55 5.25
C VAL A 246 5.68 18.74 5.35
N ALA A 247 5.38 19.89 4.72
CA ALA A 247 6.24 21.07 4.79
C ALA A 247 6.35 21.65 6.21
N GLU A 248 5.25 21.63 6.97
CA GLU A 248 5.24 22.13 8.35
C GLU A 248 5.93 21.14 9.30
N ILE A 249 5.68 19.84 9.10
CA ILE A 249 6.34 18.78 9.84
C ILE A 249 7.85 18.82 9.59
N ALA A 250 8.30 18.97 8.34
CA ALA A 250 9.70 19.09 7.98
C ALA A 250 10.37 20.27 8.68
N ARG A 251 9.68 21.43 8.75
CA ARG A 251 10.18 22.59 9.53
C ARG A 251 10.30 22.30 11.02
N ALA A 252 9.34 21.58 11.59
CA ALA A 252 9.35 21.24 13.02
C ALA A 252 10.52 20.31 13.39
N VAL A 253 11.02 19.51 12.45
CA VAL A 253 12.14 18.58 12.68
C VAL A 253 13.45 19.03 12.04
N ALA A 254 13.49 20.21 11.40
CA ALA A 254 14.70 20.75 10.79
C ALA A 254 15.84 20.86 11.83
N ASP A 255 17.04 20.51 11.45
CA ASP A 255 18.26 20.58 12.27
C ASP A 255 18.25 19.81 13.59
N THR A 256 17.22 18.95 13.83
CA THR A 256 17.09 18.15 15.05
C THR A 256 17.77 16.78 14.95
N GLY A 257 18.10 16.34 13.73
CA GLY A 257 18.59 14.99 13.45
C GLY A 257 17.48 13.90 13.51
N ILE A 258 16.22 14.27 13.69
CA ILE A 258 15.08 13.37 13.61
C ILE A 258 14.87 12.96 12.16
N TRP A 259 14.66 11.66 11.93
CA TRP A 259 14.35 11.11 10.60
C TRP A 259 12.91 11.41 10.20
N LEU A 260 12.71 12.00 9.04
CA LEU A 260 11.37 12.18 8.48
C LEU A 260 11.11 11.13 7.39
N HIS A 261 10.15 10.25 7.63
CA HIS A 261 9.62 9.30 6.64
C HIS A 261 8.22 9.73 6.22
N VAL A 262 7.95 9.71 4.90
CA VAL A 262 6.61 10.00 4.35
C VAL A 262 5.97 8.71 3.84
N ASP A 263 4.91 8.27 4.52
CA ASP A 263 4.07 7.17 4.03
C ASP A 263 3.04 7.71 3.02
N ALA A 264 3.36 7.55 1.75
CA ALA A 264 2.47 7.85 0.64
C ALA A 264 2.06 6.55 -0.11
N ALA A 265 1.96 5.45 0.60
CA ALA A 265 1.73 4.11 0.04
C ALA A 265 0.57 4.07 -0.95
N MET A 266 -0.55 4.73 -0.67
CA MET A 266 -1.68 4.82 -1.60
C MET A 266 -1.64 6.12 -2.41
N ALA A 267 -1.56 7.25 -1.74
CA ALA A 267 -1.69 8.56 -2.35
C ALA A 267 -0.49 8.96 -3.23
N GLY A 268 0.68 8.34 -3.05
CA GLY A 268 1.82 8.56 -3.93
C GLY A 268 1.52 8.30 -5.40
N SER A 269 0.56 7.42 -5.71
CA SER A 269 0.06 7.23 -7.08
C SER A 269 -0.63 8.48 -7.65
N ALA A 270 -1.30 9.27 -6.80
CA ALA A 270 -1.96 10.51 -7.23
C ALA A 270 -0.96 11.58 -7.70
N MET A 271 0.30 11.51 -7.25
CA MET A 271 1.34 12.48 -7.60
C MET A 271 1.78 12.40 -9.08
N VAL A 272 1.37 11.35 -9.78
CA VAL A 272 1.46 11.27 -11.25
C VAL A 272 0.62 12.39 -11.90
N LEU A 273 -0.40 12.90 -11.18
CA LEU A 273 -1.21 14.08 -11.54
C LEU A 273 -0.52 15.34 -11.00
N PRO A 274 -0.04 16.26 -11.87
CA PRO A 274 0.60 17.49 -11.39
C PRO A 274 -0.28 18.31 -10.43
N GLU A 275 -1.59 18.30 -10.66
CA GLU A 275 -2.58 18.98 -9.84
C GLU A 275 -2.75 18.39 -8.42
N CYS A 276 -2.21 17.22 -8.13
CA CYS A 276 -2.23 16.58 -6.81
C CYS A 276 -0.95 16.80 -6.00
N ARG A 277 0.13 17.30 -6.59
CA ARG A 277 1.46 17.37 -5.96
C ARG A 277 1.54 18.30 -4.76
N TRP A 278 0.59 19.22 -4.61
CA TRP A 278 0.48 20.03 -3.40
C TRP A 278 0.30 19.19 -2.12
N MET A 279 -0.22 17.95 -2.23
CA MET A 279 -0.48 17.06 -1.09
C MET A 279 0.78 16.60 -0.39
N TRP A 280 1.93 16.73 -0.99
CA TRP A 280 3.21 16.43 -0.37
C TRP A 280 4.24 17.56 -0.54
N GLU A 281 3.76 18.79 -0.59
CA GLU A 281 4.64 19.96 -0.54
C GLU A 281 5.59 19.85 0.65
N GLY A 282 6.89 20.07 0.41
CA GLY A 282 7.94 19.89 1.42
C GLY A 282 8.52 18.47 1.49
N VAL A 283 8.06 17.51 0.67
CA VAL A 283 8.59 16.12 0.65
C VAL A 283 10.09 16.04 0.38
N GLU A 284 10.64 17.02 -0.33
CA GLU A 284 12.08 17.11 -0.61
C GLU A 284 12.94 17.30 0.64
N ALA A 285 12.36 17.65 1.78
CA ALA A 285 13.06 17.74 3.07
C ALA A 285 12.99 16.41 3.86
N ALA A 286 12.23 15.42 3.40
CA ALA A 286 12.16 14.12 4.05
C ALA A 286 13.41 13.27 3.76
N ASP A 287 13.72 12.33 4.64
CA ASP A 287 14.83 11.38 4.49
C ASP A 287 14.45 10.17 3.64
N SER A 288 13.18 9.76 3.73
CA SER A 288 12.65 8.61 2.99
C SER A 288 11.15 8.75 2.69
N LEU A 289 10.73 8.06 1.65
CA LEU A 289 9.36 8.07 1.14
C LEU A 289 8.98 6.69 0.62
N VAL A 290 7.71 6.31 0.76
CA VAL A 290 7.18 5.07 0.18
C VAL A 290 5.97 5.31 -0.71
N VAL A 291 5.95 4.66 -1.87
CA VAL A 291 4.81 4.61 -2.81
C VAL A 291 4.54 3.15 -3.17
N ASN A 292 3.26 2.72 -3.18
CA ASN A 292 2.89 1.37 -3.58
C ASN A 292 2.27 1.34 -4.99
N PRO A 293 3.05 1.09 -6.07
CA PRO A 293 2.47 0.85 -7.39
C PRO A 293 1.43 -0.27 -7.42
N HIS A 294 1.54 -1.28 -6.53
CA HIS A 294 0.57 -2.37 -6.43
C HIS A 294 -0.79 -1.98 -5.82
N LYS A 295 -0.95 -0.72 -5.38
CA LYS A 295 -2.25 -0.18 -4.98
C LYS A 295 -2.92 0.51 -6.17
N TRP A 296 -3.06 1.80 -6.11
CA TRP A 296 -3.83 2.57 -7.07
C TRP A 296 -3.16 2.75 -8.44
N LEU A 297 -1.82 2.66 -8.52
CA LEU A 297 -1.14 2.77 -9.81
C LEU A 297 -1.37 1.56 -10.74
N GLY A 298 -1.64 0.37 -10.20
CA GLY A 298 -2.08 -0.77 -10.99
C GLY A 298 -1.05 -1.86 -11.27
N ALA A 299 0.13 -1.83 -10.63
CA ALA A 299 1.07 -2.95 -10.70
C ALA A 299 0.50 -4.17 -9.95
N ALA A 300 0.72 -5.35 -10.47
CA ALA A 300 0.33 -6.59 -9.77
C ALA A 300 1.06 -6.69 -8.42
N PHE A 301 0.35 -7.17 -7.40
CA PHE A 301 0.90 -7.39 -6.06
C PHE A 301 2.03 -8.43 -6.14
N ASP A 302 3.21 -8.23 -5.49
CA ASP A 302 3.63 -7.12 -4.67
C ASP A 302 4.65 -6.23 -5.41
N CYS A 303 4.54 -4.91 -5.24
CA CYS A 303 5.47 -3.92 -5.80
C CYS A 303 5.32 -2.60 -5.03
N THR A 304 6.32 -2.27 -4.24
CA THR A 304 6.42 -1.04 -3.44
C THR A 304 7.75 -0.37 -3.74
N VAL A 305 7.75 0.91 -4.03
CA VAL A 305 9.00 1.66 -4.19
C VAL A 305 9.29 2.45 -2.92
N TYR A 306 10.44 2.17 -2.34
CA TYR A 306 11.01 2.89 -1.22
C TYR A 306 12.09 3.82 -1.75
N TYR A 307 11.94 5.12 -1.53
CA TYR A 307 12.89 6.14 -1.92
C TYR A 307 13.64 6.66 -0.71
N VAL A 308 14.93 6.89 -0.87
CA VAL A 308 15.83 7.47 0.15
C VAL A 308 16.66 8.61 -0.44
N ARG A 309 16.97 9.60 0.40
CA ARG A 309 17.88 10.70 0.06
C ARG A 309 19.36 10.34 0.24
N ASP A 310 19.65 9.44 1.18
CA ASP A 310 20.98 8.95 1.47
C ASP A 310 21.03 7.42 1.29
N PRO A 311 21.30 6.94 0.07
CA PRO A 311 21.40 5.51 -0.19
C PRO A 311 22.61 4.86 0.50
N GLN A 312 23.69 5.62 0.76
CA GLN A 312 24.86 5.07 1.43
C GLN A 312 24.56 4.76 2.90
N HIS A 313 23.76 5.62 3.56
CA HIS A 313 23.29 5.33 4.91
C HIS A 313 22.41 4.07 4.94
N LEU A 314 21.46 3.92 4.00
CA LEU A 314 20.64 2.71 3.89
C LEU A 314 21.51 1.46 3.73
N VAL A 315 22.44 1.48 2.79
CA VAL A 315 23.38 0.36 2.54
C VAL A 315 24.19 0.06 3.79
N ARG A 316 24.73 1.06 4.47
CA ARG A 316 25.49 0.87 5.71
C ARG A 316 24.68 0.21 6.82
N VAL A 317 23.38 0.52 6.91
CA VAL A 317 22.48 -0.06 7.91
C VAL A 317 22.13 -1.51 7.57
N MET A 318 21.95 -1.83 6.29
CA MET A 318 21.38 -3.10 5.85
C MET A 318 22.41 -4.13 5.41
N SER A 319 23.61 -3.70 5.01
CA SER A 319 24.66 -4.59 4.48
C SER A 319 25.36 -5.37 5.58
N THR A 320 25.57 -6.67 5.34
CA THR A 320 26.47 -7.53 6.12
C THR A 320 27.75 -7.90 5.34
N ASN A 321 27.75 -7.67 4.03
CA ASN A 321 28.83 -7.85 3.06
C ASN A 321 29.77 -9.06 3.30
N PRO A 322 29.28 -10.29 3.43
CA PRO A 322 30.13 -11.46 3.63
C PRO A 322 30.97 -11.74 2.37
N SER A 323 32.15 -12.36 2.55
CA SER A 323 33.11 -12.52 1.48
C SER A 323 32.61 -13.25 0.23
N TYR A 324 31.69 -14.20 0.38
CA TYR A 324 31.11 -14.96 -0.74
C TYR A 324 30.14 -14.15 -1.61
N LEU A 325 29.74 -12.95 -1.17
CA LEU A 325 28.89 -12.02 -1.95
C LEU A 325 29.71 -10.89 -2.59
N GLN A 326 30.99 -10.74 -2.27
CA GLN A 326 31.83 -9.70 -2.82
C GLN A 326 32.15 -9.98 -4.28
N THR A 327 32.05 -8.96 -5.13
CA THR A 327 32.32 -9.04 -6.57
C THR A 327 33.25 -7.92 -6.99
N ALA A 328 33.90 -8.06 -8.16
CA ALA A 328 34.74 -7.03 -8.73
C ALA A 328 33.97 -5.73 -9.11
N ALA A 329 32.66 -5.80 -9.17
CA ALA A 329 31.78 -4.67 -9.48
C ALA A 329 31.30 -3.91 -8.22
N ASP A 330 31.67 -4.37 -7.02
CA ASP A 330 31.26 -3.72 -5.78
C ASP A 330 31.78 -2.27 -5.72
N GLY A 331 30.93 -1.34 -5.31
CA GLY A 331 31.23 0.09 -5.31
C GLY A 331 31.07 0.81 -6.66
N VAL A 332 30.86 0.07 -7.76
CA VAL A 332 30.61 0.63 -9.10
C VAL A 332 29.13 0.51 -9.49
N VAL A 333 28.46 -0.56 -9.03
CA VAL A 333 27.07 -0.89 -9.34
C VAL A 333 26.22 -0.94 -8.08
N LYS A 334 24.89 -0.84 -8.23
CA LYS A 334 23.95 -1.05 -7.12
C LYS A 334 23.74 -2.55 -6.89
N ASN A 335 24.11 -3.03 -5.71
CA ASN A 335 23.80 -4.37 -5.24
C ASN A 335 22.57 -4.30 -4.34
N TYR A 336 21.37 -4.51 -4.89
CA TYR A 336 20.11 -4.32 -4.18
C TYR A 336 19.88 -5.27 -2.99
N ARG A 337 20.69 -6.34 -2.82
CA ARG A 337 20.73 -7.15 -1.60
C ARG A 337 21.00 -6.32 -0.35
N ASP A 338 21.73 -5.21 -0.51
CA ASP A 338 22.13 -4.31 0.56
C ASP A 338 21.15 -3.14 0.77
N TRP A 339 20.01 -3.13 0.05
CA TRP A 339 19.00 -2.09 0.12
C TRP A 339 17.72 -2.54 0.85
N GLY A 340 17.76 -3.67 1.53
CA GLY A 340 16.60 -4.24 2.22
C GLY A 340 16.94 -5.50 3.01
N ILE A 341 15.92 -6.12 3.59
CA ILE A 341 16.07 -7.29 4.44
C ILE A 341 16.41 -8.57 3.64
N PRO A 342 15.70 -8.89 2.53
CA PRO A 342 15.93 -10.15 1.82
C PRO A 342 17.21 -10.12 1.00
N LEU A 343 18.04 -11.16 1.15
CA LEU A 343 19.18 -11.39 0.27
C LEU A 343 18.73 -11.68 -1.16
N GLY A 344 17.86 -12.67 -1.34
CA GLY A 344 17.28 -13.03 -2.63
C GLY A 344 16.09 -12.14 -2.97
N ARG A 345 16.09 -11.59 -4.20
CA ARG A 345 15.04 -10.66 -4.64
C ARG A 345 14.42 -11.13 -5.95
N ARG A 346 13.09 -11.01 -6.05
CA ARG A 346 12.35 -11.25 -7.30
C ARG A 346 12.58 -10.12 -8.29
N PHE A 347 12.44 -10.40 -9.57
CA PHE A 347 12.50 -9.37 -10.63
C PHE A 347 11.19 -8.56 -10.69
N ARG A 348 10.82 -7.90 -9.57
CA ARG A 348 9.59 -7.11 -9.46
C ARG A 348 9.51 -5.93 -10.42
N ALA A 349 10.65 -5.42 -10.84
CA ALA A 349 10.72 -4.27 -11.73
C ALA A 349 10.01 -4.51 -13.07
N LEU A 350 9.99 -5.74 -13.59
CA LEU A 350 9.34 -6.05 -14.87
C LEU A 350 7.83 -5.73 -14.84
N LYS A 351 7.12 -6.04 -13.77
CA LYS A 351 5.68 -5.75 -13.68
C LYS A 351 5.38 -4.24 -13.69
N LEU A 352 6.25 -3.43 -13.06
CA LEU A 352 6.14 -1.98 -13.09
C LEU A 352 6.53 -1.41 -14.46
N TRP A 353 7.60 -1.92 -15.06
CA TRP A 353 8.09 -1.53 -16.37
C TRP A 353 7.07 -1.83 -17.48
N PHE A 354 6.43 -3.02 -17.47
CA PHE A 354 5.34 -3.39 -18.38
C PHE A 354 4.15 -2.44 -18.22
N LEU A 355 3.70 -2.19 -17.00
CA LEU A 355 2.60 -1.27 -16.69
C LEU A 355 2.86 0.13 -17.27
N ILE A 356 4.04 0.71 -16.96
CA ILE A 356 4.37 2.07 -17.41
C ILE A 356 4.45 2.15 -18.93
N ARG A 357 5.01 1.14 -19.58
CA ARG A 357 5.15 1.12 -21.04
C ARG A 357 3.85 0.90 -21.77
N GLU A 358 2.97 0.06 -21.24
CA GLU A 358 1.68 -0.25 -21.86
C GLU A 358 0.69 0.89 -21.69
N GLN A 359 0.57 1.45 -20.47
CA GLN A 359 -0.39 2.53 -20.19
C GLN A 359 0.14 3.92 -20.60
N GLY A 360 1.45 4.12 -20.51
CA GLY A 360 2.05 5.44 -20.58
C GLY A 360 1.59 6.37 -19.45
N VAL A 361 2.29 7.48 -19.26
CA VAL A 361 1.94 8.45 -18.22
C VAL A 361 0.53 9.02 -18.40
N ARG A 362 0.13 9.33 -19.65
CA ARG A 362 -1.19 9.90 -19.96
C ARG A 362 -2.34 8.92 -19.70
N GLY A 363 -2.15 7.64 -19.97
CA GLY A 363 -3.15 6.60 -19.67
C GLY A 363 -3.35 6.44 -18.17
N LEU A 364 -2.25 6.38 -17.40
CA LEU A 364 -2.29 6.34 -15.94
C LEU A 364 -2.97 7.59 -15.37
N GLN A 365 -2.64 8.78 -15.86
CA GLN A 365 -3.29 10.02 -15.46
C GLN A 365 -4.80 10.04 -15.74
N ALA A 366 -5.21 9.58 -16.91
CA ALA A 366 -6.63 9.53 -17.28
C ALA A 366 -7.43 8.63 -16.33
N ARG A 367 -6.88 7.45 -15.99
CA ARG A 367 -7.51 6.52 -15.07
C ARG A 367 -7.62 7.10 -13.64
N LEU A 368 -6.55 7.69 -13.12
CA LEU A 368 -6.56 8.31 -11.81
C LEU A 368 -7.56 9.48 -11.72
N ARG A 369 -7.65 10.33 -12.75
CA ARG A 369 -8.66 11.42 -12.82
C ARG A 369 -10.08 10.88 -12.83
N ARG A 370 -10.36 9.84 -13.61
CA ARG A 370 -11.66 9.16 -13.61
C ARG A 370 -12.08 8.73 -12.20
N ASP A 371 -11.17 8.14 -11.44
CA ASP A 371 -11.45 7.67 -10.09
C ASP A 371 -11.70 8.84 -9.12
N LEU A 372 -10.95 9.94 -9.24
CA LEU A 372 -11.18 11.18 -8.49
C LEU A 372 -12.53 11.81 -8.84
N ASP A 373 -12.89 11.87 -10.12
CA ASP A 373 -14.18 12.41 -10.56
C ASP A 373 -15.36 11.56 -10.10
N ASN A 374 -15.18 10.25 -10.03
CA ASN A 374 -16.16 9.33 -9.45
C ASN A 374 -16.33 9.54 -7.94
N ALA A 375 -15.24 9.80 -7.20
CA ALA A 375 -15.31 10.10 -5.78
C ALA A 375 -16.04 11.42 -5.51
N ARG A 376 -15.72 12.48 -6.24
CA ARG A 376 -16.41 13.78 -6.15
C ARG A 376 -17.90 13.67 -6.47
N TRP A 377 -18.24 12.89 -7.49
CA TRP A 377 -19.64 12.63 -7.82
C TRP A 377 -20.37 11.95 -6.65
N LEU A 378 -19.79 10.89 -6.07
CA LEU A 378 -20.38 10.20 -4.93
C LEU A 378 -20.52 11.12 -3.71
N GLU A 379 -19.49 11.92 -3.42
CA GLU A 379 -19.51 12.93 -2.37
C GLU A 379 -20.70 13.88 -2.54
N GLY A 380 -20.93 14.39 -3.75
CA GLY A 380 -22.07 15.25 -4.08
C GLY A 380 -23.42 14.56 -3.88
N GLN A 381 -23.55 13.27 -4.26
CA GLN A 381 -24.77 12.50 -4.05
C GLN A 381 -25.06 12.30 -2.56
N VAL A 382 -24.05 11.92 -1.78
CA VAL A 382 -24.14 11.74 -0.33
C VAL A 382 -24.51 13.04 0.37
N ALA A 383 -23.88 14.16 0.02
CA ALA A 383 -24.12 15.46 0.62
C ALA A 383 -25.53 16.01 0.34
N ALA A 384 -26.09 15.68 -0.83
CA ALA A 384 -27.44 16.12 -1.21
C ALA A 384 -28.57 15.25 -0.67
N ALA A 385 -28.27 14.02 -0.20
CA ALA A 385 -29.28 13.06 0.20
C ALA A 385 -29.69 13.25 1.68
N PRO A 386 -31.00 13.17 2.01
CA PRO A 386 -31.48 13.26 3.38
C PRO A 386 -30.84 12.20 4.28
N HIS A 387 -30.41 12.62 5.47
CA HIS A 387 -29.84 11.74 6.50
C HIS A 387 -28.50 11.10 6.16
N TRP A 388 -27.88 11.43 5.03
CA TRP A 388 -26.54 11.01 4.69
C TRP A 388 -25.52 12.10 5.05
N ARG A 389 -24.34 11.65 5.47
CA ARG A 389 -23.23 12.55 5.78
C ARG A 389 -21.92 12.08 5.17
N VAL A 390 -21.16 13.03 4.65
CA VAL A 390 -19.75 12.88 4.37
C VAL A 390 -19.00 13.31 5.63
N LEU A 391 -18.17 12.41 6.19
CA LEU A 391 -17.58 12.58 7.52
C LEU A 391 -16.14 13.10 7.53
N ALA A 392 -15.48 13.09 6.36
CA ALA A 392 -14.11 13.60 6.21
C ALA A 392 -13.98 14.28 4.85
N PRO A 393 -13.04 15.23 4.68
CA PRO A 393 -12.71 15.77 3.37
C PRO A 393 -12.37 14.68 2.36
N VAL A 394 -12.70 14.89 1.08
CA VAL A 394 -12.46 13.94 -0.02
C VAL A 394 -11.38 14.49 -0.96
N PRO A 395 -10.10 14.55 -0.51
CA PRO A 395 -9.01 15.03 -1.36
C PRO A 395 -8.61 14.03 -2.44
N LEU A 396 -8.93 12.75 -2.22
CA LEU A 396 -8.57 11.62 -3.07
C LEU A 396 -9.82 10.78 -3.40
N GLN A 397 -9.63 9.51 -3.71
CA GLN A 397 -10.65 8.61 -4.24
C GLN A 397 -11.50 7.89 -3.15
N THR A 398 -11.34 8.22 -1.86
CA THR A 398 -12.08 7.59 -0.77
C THR A 398 -13.10 8.54 -0.16
N VAL A 399 -14.38 8.10 -0.10
CA VAL A 399 -15.48 8.84 0.52
C VAL A 399 -15.88 8.14 1.82
N CYS A 400 -15.81 8.86 2.94
CA CYS A 400 -16.23 8.38 4.26
C CYS A 400 -17.68 8.79 4.52
N VAL A 401 -18.57 7.82 4.67
CA VAL A 401 -20.01 8.08 4.72
C VAL A 401 -20.67 7.47 5.94
N ARG A 402 -21.77 8.09 6.39
CA ARG A 402 -22.69 7.55 7.39
C ARG A 402 -24.12 7.96 7.07
N HIS A 403 -25.07 7.05 7.29
CA HIS A 403 -26.49 7.35 7.25
C HIS A 403 -26.98 7.56 8.68
N GLU A 404 -27.58 8.74 8.95
CA GLU A 404 -27.99 9.23 10.28
C GLU A 404 -29.51 9.50 10.30
N PRO A 405 -30.37 8.47 10.33
CA PRO A 405 -31.80 8.69 10.34
C PRO A 405 -32.25 9.30 11.66
N PRO A 406 -33.34 10.10 11.67
CA PRO A 406 -33.88 10.69 12.88
C PRO A 406 -34.16 9.65 13.97
N GLY A 407 -33.81 9.99 15.21
CA GLY A 407 -34.05 9.12 16.39
C GLY A 407 -32.97 8.08 16.65
N LEU A 408 -31.98 7.91 15.77
CA LEU A 408 -30.83 7.05 16.04
C LEU A 408 -29.61 7.87 16.47
N ALA A 409 -29.00 7.49 17.60
CA ALA A 409 -27.78 8.08 18.12
C ALA A 409 -26.92 7.03 18.84
N GLY A 410 -25.67 7.35 19.15
CA GLY A 410 -24.78 6.51 19.93
C GLY A 410 -24.63 5.11 19.33
N GLU A 411 -24.65 4.10 20.17
CA GLU A 411 -24.51 2.69 19.77
C GLU A 411 -25.60 2.21 18.81
N ALA A 412 -26.82 2.77 18.87
CA ALA A 412 -27.90 2.40 17.95
C ALA A 412 -27.57 2.84 16.52
N LEU A 413 -26.94 4.02 16.36
CA LEU A 413 -26.46 4.51 15.07
C LEU A 413 -25.27 3.67 14.58
N ASP A 414 -24.38 3.27 15.47
CA ASP A 414 -23.24 2.40 15.15
C ASP A 414 -23.72 1.02 14.64
N ARG A 415 -24.69 0.40 15.34
CA ARG A 415 -25.32 -0.86 14.89
C ARG A 415 -26.01 -0.71 13.54
N HIS A 416 -26.73 0.39 13.32
CA HIS A 416 -27.36 0.69 12.04
C HIS A 416 -26.32 0.76 10.92
N THR A 417 -25.21 1.49 11.16
CA THR A 417 -24.12 1.66 10.18
C THR A 417 -23.48 0.32 9.81
N GLN A 418 -23.15 -0.50 10.79
CA GLN A 418 -22.59 -1.84 10.57
C GLN A 418 -23.57 -2.75 9.85
N SER A 419 -24.83 -2.74 10.25
CA SER A 419 -25.88 -3.64 9.72
C SER A 419 -26.16 -3.41 8.24
N TRP A 420 -26.36 -2.16 7.79
CA TRP A 420 -26.60 -1.92 6.37
C TRP A 420 -25.36 -2.21 5.50
N CYS A 421 -24.16 -1.89 6.00
CA CYS A 421 -22.92 -2.22 5.31
C CYS A 421 -22.75 -3.73 5.16
N ASP A 422 -23.00 -4.50 6.21
CA ASP A 422 -22.92 -5.96 6.22
C ASP A 422 -23.94 -6.60 5.25
N ARG A 423 -25.22 -6.12 5.26
CA ARG A 423 -26.21 -6.58 4.28
C ARG A 423 -25.77 -6.32 2.84
N LEU A 424 -25.23 -5.12 2.55
CA LEU A 424 -24.72 -4.78 1.23
C LEU A 424 -23.59 -5.71 0.83
N ASN A 425 -22.61 -5.92 1.70
CA ASN A 425 -21.46 -6.79 1.45
C ASN A 425 -21.90 -8.25 1.19
N ARG A 426 -22.84 -8.78 2.00
CA ARG A 426 -23.40 -10.14 1.81
C ARG A 426 -24.25 -10.28 0.56
N SER A 427 -24.81 -9.20 0.05
CA SER A 427 -25.61 -9.25 -1.19
C SER A 427 -24.74 -9.64 -2.40
N GLY A 428 -23.43 -9.42 -2.33
CA GLY A 428 -22.47 -9.64 -3.42
C GLY A 428 -22.51 -8.55 -4.50
N VAL A 429 -23.32 -7.50 -4.33
CA VAL A 429 -23.42 -6.39 -5.29
C VAL A 429 -22.18 -5.52 -5.25
N ALA A 430 -21.67 -5.22 -4.05
CA ALA A 430 -20.47 -4.44 -3.84
C ALA A 430 -19.79 -4.86 -2.53
N TYR A 431 -18.55 -4.43 -2.34
CA TYR A 431 -17.84 -4.61 -1.08
C TYR A 431 -17.33 -3.26 -0.55
N LEU A 432 -17.68 -2.95 0.70
CA LEU A 432 -17.32 -1.74 1.44
C LEU A 432 -16.60 -2.10 2.73
N THR A 433 -15.81 -1.17 3.27
CA THR A 433 -15.11 -1.38 4.55
C THR A 433 -15.68 -0.46 5.63
N PRO A 434 -16.32 -1.00 6.70
CA PRO A 434 -16.63 -0.22 7.89
C PRO A 434 -15.35 0.13 8.64
N ALA A 435 -15.31 1.30 9.28
CA ALA A 435 -14.18 1.76 10.07
C ALA A 435 -14.66 2.66 11.23
N LEU A 436 -13.81 2.83 12.23
CA LEU A 436 -14.03 3.80 13.30
C LEU A 436 -13.40 5.15 12.94
N LEU A 437 -14.15 6.22 13.15
CA LEU A 437 -13.70 7.60 13.07
C LEU A 437 -14.17 8.32 14.34
N ASP A 438 -13.26 8.85 15.15
CA ASP A 438 -13.54 9.46 16.44
C ASP A 438 -14.43 8.59 17.36
N GLY A 439 -14.15 7.29 17.39
CA GLY A 439 -14.89 6.32 18.20
C GLY A 439 -16.27 5.95 17.67
N ARG A 440 -16.65 6.37 16.48
CA ARG A 440 -17.94 6.09 15.83
C ARG A 440 -17.78 5.32 14.54
N TRP A 441 -18.66 4.36 14.29
CA TRP A 441 -18.67 3.59 13.06
C TRP A 441 -19.11 4.42 11.86
N MET A 442 -18.37 4.30 10.79
CA MET A 442 -18.65 4.84 9.46
C MET A 442 -18.30 3.82 8.39
N VAL A 443 -18.62 4.10 7.14
CA VAL A 443 -18.29 3.24 6.00
C VAL A 443 -17.39 4.00 5.03
N ARG A 444 -16.32 3.35 4.60
CA ARG A 444 -15.40 3.84 3.59
C ARG A 444 -15.77 3.27 2.23
N VAL A 445 -15.85 4.15 1.25
CA VAL A 445 -16.00 3.81 -0.17
C VAL A 445 -14.72 4.23 -0.88
N SER A 446 -13.86 3.28 -1.21
CA SER A 446 -12.58 3.53 -1.87
C SER A 446 -12.69 3.19 -3.35
N ILE A 447 -12.71 4.21 -4.21
CA ILE A 447 -12.94 4.08 -5.66
C ILE A 447 -11.58 4.00 -6.36
N GLY A 448 -11.30 2.92 -7.11
CA GLY A 448 -9.99 2.82 -7.77
C GLY A 448 -9.67 1.43 -8.32
N ALA A 449 -10.62 0.49 -8.36
CA ALA A 449 -10.42 -0.72 -9.14
C ALA A 449 -10.32 -0.35 -10.63
N GLU A 450 -9.40 -1.01 -11.35
CA GLU A 450 -9.04 -0.68 -12.73
C GLU A 450 -10.24 -0.49 -13.67
N GLN A 451 -11.25 -1.34 -13.53
CA GLN A 451 -12.44 -1.36 -14.39
C GLN A 451 -13.62 -0.55 -13.82
N THR A 452 -13.41 0.21 -12.73
CA THR A 452 -14.50 0.99 -12.14
C THR A 452 -14.85 2.19 -13.03
N GLU A 453 -16.07 2.19 -13.54
CA GLU A 453 -16.67 3.30 -14.28
C GLU A 453 -17.75 4.00 -13.46
N ARG A 454 -18.23 5.17 -13.91
CA ARG A 454 -19.31 5.93 -13.27
C ARG A 454 -20.54 5.07 -12.97
N ALA A 455 -20.98 4.25 -13.92
CA ALA A 455 -22.15 3.38 -13.76
C ALA A 455 -22.03 2.42 -12.56
N HIS A 456 -20.82 1.94 -12.24
CA HIS A 456 -20.59 1.07 -11.08
C HIS A 456 -20.76 1.82 -9.76
N VAL A 457 -20.37 3.11 -9.72
CA VAL A 457 -20.55 3.96 -8.54
C VAL A 457 -22.01 4.38 -8.37
N GLU A 458 -22.74 4.61 -9.45
CA GLU A 458 -24.19 4.85 -9.45
C GLU A 458 -24.96 3.63 -8.93
N GLN A 459 -24.59 2.44 -9.38
CA GLN A 459 -25.15 1.17 -8.87
C GLN A 459 -24.87 1.00 -7.37
N LEU A 460 -23.65 1.31 -6.92
CA LEU A 460 -23.31 1.30 -5.51
C LEU A 460 -24.20 2.25 -4.73
N TRP A 461 -24.31 3.51 -5.16
CA TRP A 461 -25.13 4.52 -4.47
C TRP A 461 -26.59 4.07 -4.34
N THR A 462 -27.17 3.56 -5.42
CA THR A 462 -28.53 3.00 -5.41
C THR A 462 -28.66 1.84 -4.41
N ALA A 463 -27.67 0.95 -4.36
CA ALA A 463 -27.67 -0.17 -3.42
C ALA A 463 -27.54 0.30 -1.96
N MET A 464 -26.70 1.29 -1.67
CA MET A 464 -26.56 1.89 -0.34
C MET A 464 -27.89 2.49 0.14
N GLN A 465 -28.56 3.29 -0.70
CA GLN A 465 -29.88 3.87 -0.40
C GLN A 465 -30.94 2.80 -0.10
N ARG A 466 -30.93 1.70 -0.82
CA ARG A 466 -31.85 0.58 -0.60
C ARG A 466 -31.58 -0.15 0.72
N GLU A 467 -30.34 -0.39 1.06
CA GLU A 467 -29.99 -1.17 2.26
C GLU A 467 -30.22 -0.41 3.57
N VAL A 468 -30.22 0.92 3.57
CA VAL A 468 -30.54 1.70 4.77
C VAL A 468 -32.05 1.75 5.07
N GLN A 469 -32.91 1.41 4.10
CA GLN A 469 -34.38 1.35 4.25
C GLN A 469 -34.89 0.01 4.79
N ARG A 470 -34.04 -1.00 4.85
CA ARG A 470 -34.31 -2.34 5.39
C ARG A 470 -33.95 -2.44 6.87
#